data_798c8b2d0824d68a1593a2a6133f0014
#
_entry.id   798c8b2d0824d68a1593a2a6133f0014
#
_cell.length_a   1.000
_cell.length_b   1.000
_cell.length_c   1.000
_cell.angle_alpha   90.00
_cell.angle_beta   90.00
_cell.angle_gamma   90.00
#
_symmetry.space_group_name_H-M   'P 1'
#
loop_
_entity.id
_entity.type
_entity.pdbx_description
1 polymer ?
#
loop_
_entity_poly.entity_id
_entity_poly.type
_entity_poly.pdbx_seq_one_letter_code
_entity_poly.pdbx_strand_id
1 'polypeptide(L)'
;YEFRGGGGRTPQENYEAGNPYSYNYSYLLPGGNRAAEFNAIQLGGYVQDKWTVQPNLKLTFGLRVDVPIMPDDPTANADVADAFPDYRTDRVASGNILWSPRFGFNWAPDTGEYTTQIRGGAGIFSGTPPFVWISNQYSNTGADYGRIDVNDFDVNLGDGFFSPDPDNQPTPGGGTNLPTVAT
;
A
#
# COMPACT_ATOMS: atom_id res chain seq x y z
N TYR A 1 -4.72 23.71 3.37
CA TYR A 1 -4.52 24.93 4.20
C TYR A 1 -5.23 24.79 5.53
N GLU A 2 -4.62 25.26 6.58
CA GLU A 2 -5.24 25.42 7.89
C GLU A 2 -5.13 26.89 8.30
N PHE A 3 -6.22 27.46 8.84
CA PHE A 3 -6.26 28.82 9.34
C PHE A 3 -6.49 28.81 10.84
N ARG A 4 -5.61 29.48 11.58
CA ARG A 4 -5.67 29.62 13.03
C ARG A 4 -5.70 31.10 13.43
N GLY A 5 -6.15 31.38 14.64
CA GLY A 5 -6.02 32.72 15.24
C GLY A 5 -4.57 32.98 15.63
N GLY A 6 -4.09 34.20 15.40
CA GLY A 6 -2.73 34.63 15.71
C GLY A 6 -2.45 36.04 15.16
N GLY A 7 -1.38 36.65 15.61
CA GLY A 7 -1.02 37.98 15.14
C GLY A 7 -2.08 39.06 15.42
N GLY A 8 -2.93 38.88 16.42
CA GLY A 8 -4.04 39.80 16.73
C GLY A 8 -5.29 39.60 15.85
N ARG A 9 -5.32 38.57 15.04
CA ARG A 9 -6.43 38.21 14.15
C ARG A 9 -7.15 36.91 14.57
N THR A 10 -8.41 36.84 14.29
CA THR A 10 -9.21 35.60 14.38
C THR A 10 -8.87 34.66 13.20
N PRO A 11 -9.22 33.35 13.28
CA PRO A 11 -9.06 32.42 12.14
C PRO A 11 -9.77 32.90 10.87
N GLN A 12 -10.93 33.55 11.02
CA GLN A 12 -11.70 34.08 9.89
C GLN A 12 -10.99 35.27 9.23
N GLU A 13 -10.46 36.20 10.03
CA GLU A 13 -9.70 37.35 9.51
C GLU A 13 -8.42 36.92 8.80
N ASN A 14 -7.75 35.87 9.30
CA ASN A 14 -6.61 35.27 8.62
C ASN A 14 -7.00 34.57 7.31
N TYR A 15 -8.15 33.89 7.26
CA TYR A 15 -8.69 33.34 6.01
C TYR A 15 -9.00 34.43 4.98
N GLU A 16 -9.69 35.51 5.39
CA GLU A 16 -10.03 36.65 4.52
C GLU A 16 -8.77 37.38 4.01
N ALA A 17 -7.71 37.42 4.83
CA ALA A 17 -6.40 37.97 4.43
C ALA A 17 -5.57 36.99 3.58
N GLY A 18 -6.02 35.73 3.42
CA GLY A 18 -5.26 34.71 2.72
C GLY A 18 -3.98 34.28 3.42
N ASN A 19 -3.93 34.39 4.76
CA ASN A 19 -2.78 34.06 5.60
C ASN A 19 -2.99 32.74 6.35
N PRO A 20 -2.62 31.59 5.78
CA PRO A 20 -2.77 30.30 6.43
C PRO A 20 -1.70 30.08 7.49
N TYR A 21 -2.06 29.34 8.55
CA TYR A 21 -1.12 28.84 9.55
C TYR A 21 -0.28 27.67 9.02
N SER A 22 -0.86 26.79 8.20
CA SER A 22 -0.15 25.68 7.59
C SER A 22 -0.62 25.39 6.18
N TYR A 23 0.29 24.84 5.41
CA TYR A 23 0.06 24.43 4.04
C TYR A 23 0.63 23.03 3.80
N ASN A 24 -0.26 22.10 3.43
CA ASN A 24 0.09 20.76 3.06
C ASN A 24 -0.45 20.48 1.65
N TYR A 25 0.44 20.15 0.74
CA TYR A 25 0.09 19.93 -0.64
C TYR A 25 1.01 18.88 -1.28
N SER A 26 0.40 17.95 -2.02
CA SER A 26 1.13 16.99 -2.86
C SER A 26 0.94 17.38 -4.33
N TYR A 27 2.01 17.55 -5.04
CA TYR A 27 2.01 17.94 -6.45
C TYR A 27 2.79 16.92 -7.28
N LEU A 28 2.40 16.80 -8.57
CA LEU A 28 3.06 15.90 -9.49
C LEU A 28 4.43 16.45 -9.88
N LEU A 29 5.45 15.62 -9.78
CA LEU A 29 6.79 15.94 -10.27
C LEU A 29 6.84 15.83 -11.82
N PRO A 30 7.78 16.52 -12.48
CA PRO A 30 7.95 16.41 -13.91
C PRO A 30 8.21 14.95 -14.33
N GLY A 31 7.34 14.40 -15.17
CA GLY A 31 7.42 13.00 -15.62
C GLY A 31 6.77 11.99 -14.68
N GLY A 32 6.23 12.41 -13.53
CA GLY A 32 5.54 11.54 -12.61
C GLY A 32 4.16 11.10 -13.09
N ASN A 33 3.68 9.98 -12.58
CA ASN A 33 2.38 9.40 -12.90
C ASN A 33 1.33 9.77 -11.84
N ARG A 34 0.13 10.14 -12.28
CA ARG A 34 -0.98 10.47 -11.38
C ARG A 34 -1.63 9.25 -10.74
N ALA A 35 -1.53 8.10 -11.37
CA ALA A 35 -2.16 6.87 -10.93
C ALA A 35 -1.15 5.73 -10.91
N ALA A 36 -1.28 4.82 -9.95
CA ALA A 36 -0.54 3.57 -9.96
C ALA A 36 -1.17 2.65 -11.02
N GLU A 37 -0.47 2.42 -12.10
CA GLU A 37 -0.86 1.48 -13.15
C GLU A 37 0.10 0.30 -13.14
N PHE A 38 -0.43 -0.90 -12.97
CA PHE A 38 0.36 -2.13 -12.97
C PHE A 38 -0.50 -3.33 -13.37
N ASN A 39 0.15 -4.33 -13.93
CA ASN A 39 -0.46 -5.62 -14.23
C ASN A 39 -0.13 -6.62 -13.12
N ALA A 40 -1.09 -7.50 -12.83
CA ALA A 40 -0.90 -8.58 -11.89
C ALA A 40 -1.41 -9.88 -12.50
N ILE A 41 -0.57 -10.91 -12.51
CA ILE A 41 -0.88 -12.25 -12.97
C ILE A 41 -0.74 -13.19 -11.78
N GLN A 42 -1.72 -14.02 -11.54
CA GLN A 42 -1.62 -15.07 -10.53
C GLN A 42 -1.76 -16.45 -11.19
N LEU A 43 -0.70 -17.20 -11.13
CA LEU A 43 -0.71 -18.60 -11.55
C LEU A 43 -0.90 -19.48 -10.34
N GLY A 44 -1.73 -20.51 -10.46
CA GLY A 44 -1.95 -21.46 -9.38
C GLY A 44 -2.24 -22.86 -9.90
N GLY A 45 -1.67 -23.85 -9.23
CA GLY A 45 -1.93 -25.25 -9.49
C GLY A 45 -2.12 -26.01 -8.18
N TYR A 46 -2.91 -27.07 -8.21
CA TYR A 46 -3.07 -27.92 -7.04
C TYR A 46 -3.21 -29.40 -7.43
N VAL A 47 -2.81 -30.24 -6.50
CA VAL A 47 -3.06 -31.68 -6.52
C VAL A 47 -3.62 -32.09 -5.16
N GLN A 48 -4.59 -32.97 -5.18
CA GLN A 48 -5.21 -33.48 -3.96
C GLN A 48 -5.54 -34.95 -4.14
N ASP A 49 -5.27 -35.73 -3.11
CA ASP A 49 -5.69 -37.10 -3.00
C ASP A 49 -6.56 -37.31 -1.76
N LYS A 50 -7.51 -38.27 -1.89
CA LYS A 50 -8.40 -38.66 -0.83
C LYS A 50 -8.30 -40.19 -0.66
N TRP A 51 -7.62 -40.57 0.39
CA TRP A 51 -7.33 -41.95 0.68
C TRP A 51 -8.31 -42.51 1.72
N THR A 52 -9.05 -43.55 1.35
CA THR A 52 -9.89 -44.35 2.26
C THR A 52 -9.02 -45.42 2.89
N VAL A 53 -8.45 -45.16 4.06
CA VAL A 53 -7.57 -46.10 4.79
C VAL A 53 -8.35 -47.27 5.33
N GLN A 54 -9.55 -46.98 5.87
CA GLN A 54 -10.54 -47.92 6.37
C GLN A 54 -11.95 -47.42 6.00
N PRO A 55 -12.98 -48.30 6.03
CA PRO A 55 -14.35 -47.86 5.72
C PRO A 55 -14.83 -46.67 6.51
N ASN A 56 -14.29 -46.52 7.74
CA ASN A 56 -14.62 -45.44 8.69
C ASN A 56 -13.52 -44.36 8.82
N LEU A 57 -12.41 -44.46 8.08
CA LEU A 57 -11.31 -43.49 8.13
C LEU A 57 -10.90 -43.03 6.72
N LYS A 58 -11.07 -41.76 6.47
CA LYS A 58 -10.63 -41.09 5.24
C LYS A 58 -9.59 -40.02 5.56
N LEU A 59 -8.49 -40.06 4.83
CA LEU A 59 -7.46 -39.03 4.87
C LEU A 59 -7.48 -38.21 3.58
N THR A 60 -7.18 -36.97 3.68
CA THR A 60 -7.06 -36.07 2.52
C THR A 60 -5.72 -35.37 2.58
N PHE A 61 -4.97 -35.44 1.50
CA PHE A 61 -3.69 -34.75 1.34
C PHE A 61 -3.80 -33.81 0.13
N GLY A 62 -3.35 -32.61 0.27
CA GLY A 62 -3.36 -31.67 -0.84
C GLY A 62 -2.12 -30.80 -0.82
N LEU A 63 -1.69 -30.41 -1.99
CA LEU A 63 -0.65 -29.42 -2.18
C LEU A 63 -1.14 -28.42 -3.23
N ARG A 64 -1.13 -27.14 -2.87
CA ARG A 64 -1.36 -26.04 -3.79
C ARG A 64 -0.10 -25.20 -3.88
N VAL A 65 0.16 -24.72 -5.07
CA VAL A 65 1.25 -23.79 -5.36
C VAL A 65 0.63 -22.59 -6.05
N ASP A 66 0.94 -21.40 -5.56
CA ASP A 66 0.55 -20.13 -6.17
C ASP A 66 1.79 -19.30 -6.45
N VAL A 67 1.80 -18.60 -7.59
CA VAL A 67 2.89 -17.71 -8.00
C VAL A 67 2.30 -16.39 -8.45
N PRO A 68 2.31 -15.34 -7.60
CA PRO A 68 1.97 -13.99 -8.03
C PRO A 68 3.11 -13.41 -8.87
N ILE A 69 2.77 -12.83 -10.01
CA ILE A 69 3.70 -12.20 -10.95
C ILE A 69 3.24 -10.77 -11.18
N MET A 70 4.12 -9.82 -10.90
CA MET A 70 3.96 -8.40 -11.19
C MET A 70 4.98 -8.07 -12.29
N PRO A 71 4.57 -7.99 -13.56
CA PRO A 71 5.50 -7.78 -14.67
C PRO A 71 6.02 -6.34 -14.75
N ASP A 72 5.33 -5.39 -14.13
CA ASP A 72 5.71 -3.99 -14.13
C ASP A 72 6.51 -3.67 -12.86
N ASP A 73 7.53 -2.82 -13.00
CA ASP A 73 8.30 -2.32 -11.86
C ASP A 73 7.83 -0.90 -11.48
N PRO A 74 7.81 -0.55 -10.18
CA PRO A 74 7.58 0.82 -9.74
C PRO A 74 8.71 1.75 -10.17
N THR A 75 8.46 3.06 -10.15
CA THR A 75 9.46 4.07 -10.46
C THR A 75 10.60 4.05 -9.42
N ALA A 76 11.84 3.96 -9.89
CA ALA A 76 13.01 4.05 -9.03
C ALA A 76 13.18 5.47 -8.48
N ASN A 77 13.40 5.60 -7.18
CA ASN A 77 13.78 6.85 -6.54
C ASN A 77 15.30 6.89 -6.35
N ALA A 78 15.96 7.81 -7.05
CA ALA A 78 17.42 7.94 -7.00
C ALA A 78 17.90 8.42 -5.63
N ASP A 79 17.18 9.32 -4.98
CA ASP A 79 17.57 9.88 -3.69
C ASP A 79 17.55 8.80 -2.59
N VAL A 80 16.56 7.88 -2.66
CA VAL A 80 16.51 6.72 -1.77
C VAL A 80 17.68 5.77 -2.02
N ALA A 81 18.01 5.53 -3.30
CA ALA A 81 19.13 4.66 -3.64
C ALA A 81 20.48 5.23 -3.20
N ASP A 82 20.63 6.56 -3.26
CA ASP A 82 21.85 7.26 -2.80
C ASP A 82 21.98 7.28 -1.27
N ALA A 83 20.87 7.53 -0.57
CA ALA A 83 20.84 7.57 0.89
C ALA A 83 20.89 6.17 1.52
N PHE A 84 20.31 5.18 0.87
CA PHE A 84 20.16 3.81 1.35
C PHE A 84 20.49 2.80 0.23
N PRO A 85 21.77 2.52 -0.06
CA PRO A 85 22.18 1.70 -1.20
C PRO A 85 21.63 0.26 -1.21
N ASP A 86 21.28 -0.27 -0.02
CA ASP A 86 20.71 -1.62 0.13
C ASP A 86 19.21 -1.70 -0.12
N TYR A 87 18.54 -0.55 -0.25
CA TYR A 87 17.09 -0.46 -0.46
C TYR A 87 16.75 0.04 -1.86
N ARG A 88 15.66 -0.51 -2.39
CA ARG A 88 15.19 -0.17 -3.74
C ARG A 88 13.69 0.07 -3.72
N THR A 89 13.26 1.15 -4.36
CA THR A 89 11.83 1.49 -4.51
C THR A 89 11.21 0.89 -5.78
N ASP A 90 12.02 0.41 -6.70
CA ASP A 90 11.63 -0.16 -8.01
C ASP A 90 11.39 -1.67 -7.97
N ARG A 91 11.16 -2.25 -6.80
CA ARG A 91 10.91 -3.69 -6.68
C ARG A 91 9.65 -4.01 -5.93
N VAL A 92 8.92 -4.97 -6.44
CA VAL A 92 7.76 -5.59 -5.78
C VAL A 92 7.98 -7.08 -5.59
N ALA A 93 7.25 -7.67 -4.66
CA ALA A 93 7.28 -9.11 -4.43
C ALA A 93 6.61 -9.84 -5.60
N SER A 94 7.41 -10.26 -6.59
CA SER A 94 6.97 -10.93 -7.80
C SER A 94 7.68 -12.26 -7.97
N GLY A 95 7.00 -13.27 -8.52
CA GLY A 95 7.57 -14.58 -8.85
C GLY A 95 7.83 -15.50 -7.64
N ASN A 96 7.46 -15.12 -6.43
CA ASN A 96 7.65 -15.96 -5.25
C ASN A 96 6.68 -17.15 -5.25
N ILE A 97 7.22 -18.35 -5.03
CA ILE A 97 6.44 -19.57 -4.97
C ILE A 97 5.83 -19.72 -3.57
N LEU A 98 4.51 -19.71 -3.50
CA LEU A 98 3.75 -19.87 -2.27
C LEU A 98 3.26 -21.32 -2.17
N TRP A 99 3.85 -22.08 -1.25
CA TRP A 99 3.49 -23.47 -1.00
C TRP A 99 2.38 -23.55 0.04
N SER A 100 1.31 -24.27 -0.30
CA SER A 100 0.12 -24.44 0.54
C SER A 100 -0.22 -25.92 0.72
N PRO A 101 0.58 -26.67 1.51
CA PRO A 101 0.26 -28.04 1.86
C PRO A 101 -0.95 -28.10 2.78
N ARG A 102 -1.78 -29.15 2.62
CA ARG A 102 -3.01 -29.38 3.39
C ARG A 102 -3.11 -30.83 3.76
N PHE A 103 -3.56 -31.07 4.97
CA PHE A 103 -3.90 -32.39 5.48
C PHE A 103 -5.28 -32.35 6.12
N GLY A 104 -6.08 -33.37 5.92
CA GLY A 104 -7.37 -33.54 6.58
C GLY A 104 -7.66 -35.00 6.89
N PHE A 105 -8.45 -35.20 7.91
CA PHE A 105 -8.98 -36.55 8.23
C PHE A 105 -10.47 -36.46 8.58
N ASN A 106 -11.13 -37.58 8.30
CA ASN A 106 -12.51 -37.80 8.70
C ASN A 106 -12.61 -39.25 9.22
N TRP A 107 -12.90 -39.37 10.49
CA TRP A 107 -13.01 -40.64 11.19
C TRP A 107 -14.40 -40.83 11.80
N ALA A 108 -15.05 -41.89 11.48
CA ALA A 108 -16.35 -42.29 12.01
C ALA A 108 -16.19 -43.56 12.84
N PRO A 109 -15.73 -43.50 14.09
CA PRO A 109 -15.61 -44.68 14.94
C PRO A 109 -16.98 -45.35 15.14
N ASP A 110 -16.99 -46.68 15.17
CA ASP A 110 -18.16 -47.43 15.57
C ASP A 110 -18.29 -47.37 17.10
N THR A 111 -19.27 -46.63 17.56
CA THR A 111 -19.54 -46.43 18.99
C THR A 111 -20.81 -47.14 19.45
N GLY A 112 -21.33 -48.07 18.65
CA GLY A 112 -22.54 -48.83 18.99
C GLY A 112 -23.83 -48.03 18.82
N GLU A 113 -24.38 -47.47 19.89
CA GLU A 113 -25.69 -46.79 19.84
C GLU A 113 -25.67 -45.39 19.14
N TYR A 114 -24.51 -44.78 18.99
CA TYR A 114 -24.41 -43.38 18.51
C TYR A 114 -23.62 -43.33 17.21
N THR A 115 -24.07 -42.47 16.28
CA THR A 115 -23.28 -42.09 15.12
C THR A 115 -22.31 -41.02 15.49
N THR A 116 -21.02 -41.34 15.62
CA THR A 116 -19.96 -40.41 15.94
C THR A 116 -19.13 -40.11 14.71
N GLN A 117 -18.80 -38.84 14.46
CA GLN A 117 -17.89 -38.42 13.41
C GLN A 117 -16.91 -37.36 13.94
N ILE A 118 -15.63 -37.63 13.80
CA ILE A 118 -14.54 -36.75 14.15
C ILE A 118 -13.82 -36.32 12.90
N ARG A 119 -13.69 -35.03 12.67
CA ARG A 119 -12.97 -34.50 11.54
C ARG A 119 -12.06 -33.35 11.96
N GLY A 120 -10.94 -33.25 11.28
CA GLY A 120 -9.98 -32.20 11.52
C GLY A 120 -9.00 -32.07 10.37
N GLY A 121 -8.18 -31.06 10.43
CA GLY A 121 -7.15 -30.85 9.43
C GLY A 121 -6.25 -29.68 9.79
N ALA A 122 -5.13 -29.61 9.08
CA ALA A 122 -4.18 -28.52 9.16
C ALA A 122 -3.65 -28.20 7.77
N GLY A 123 -3.22 -26.95 7.57
CA GLY A 123 -2.66 -26.55 6.29
C GLY A 123 -2.13 -25.12 6.32
N ILE A 124 -1.35 -24.83 5.30
CA ILE A 124 -0.93 -23.47 4.98
C ILE A 124 -1.85 -22.98 3.87
N PHE A 125 -2.31 -21.75 4.01
CA PHE A 125 -3.22 -21.14 3.05
C PHE A 125 -2.62 -19.82 2.57
N SER A 126 -2.38 -19.72 1.27
CA SER A 126 -2.02 -18.48 0.61
C SER A 126 -3.27 -17.80 0.06
N GLY A 127 -3.30 -16.48 0.14
CA GLY A 127 -4.35 -15.64 -0.44
C GLY A 127 -3.76 -14.62 -1.40
N THR A 128 -4.62 -13.99 -2.19
CA THR A 128 -4.23 -12.84 -3.02
C THR A 128 -4.06 -11.62 -2.11
N PRO A 129 -2.93 -10.92 -2.15
CA PRO A 129 -2.75 -9.69 -1.38
C PRO A 129 -3.74 -8.62 -1.89
N PRO A 130 -4.21 -7.74 -1.01
CA PRO A 130 -5.03 -6.61 -1.43
C PRO A 130 -4.27 -5.71 -2.41
N PHE A 131 -4.81 -5.49 -3.60
CA PHE A 131 -4.15 -4.67 -4.62
C PHE A 131 -3.92 -3.22 -4.20
N VAL A 132 -4.70 -2.70 -3.23
CA VAL A 132 -4.45 -1.39 -2.65
C VAL A 132 -3.08 -1.29 -1.96
N TRP A 133 -2.59 -2.37 -1.34
CA TRP A 133 -1.25 -2.37 -0.74
C TRP A 133 -0.15 -2.42 -1.80
N ILE A 134 -0.41 -3.14 -2.88
CA ILE A 134 0.50 -3.19 -4.02
C ILE A 134 0.52 -1.84 -4.74
N SER A 135 -0.65 -1.21 -4.97
CA SER A 135 -0.71 0.11 -5.61
C SER A 135 0.06 1.18 -4.83
N ASN A 136 0.10 1.08 -3.49
CA ASN A 136 0.92 1.98 -2.67
C ASN A 136 2.43 1.84 -2.94
N GLN A 137 2.89 0.65 -3.32
CA GLN A 137 4.30 0.47 -3.70
C GLN A 137 4.63 1.14 -5.04
N TYR A 138 3.64 1.24 -5.94
CA TYR A 138 3.80 1.93 -7.22
C TYR A 138 3.65 3.45 -7.11
N SER A 139 2.76 3.94 -6.26
CA SER A 139 2.46 5.39 -6.15
C SER A 139 3.28 6.13 -5.10
N ASN A 140 3.82 5.44 -4.09
CA ASN A 140 4.53 6.07 -2.97
C ASN A 140 6.05 5.86 -3.02
N THR A 141 6.61 5.84 -4.22
CA THR A 141 8.06 5.73 -4.42
C THR A 141 8.80 7.02 -4.07
N GLY A 142 8.08 8.14 -3.93
CA GLY A 142 8.65 9.48 -3.80
C GLY A 142 9.21 10.06 -5.10
N ALA A 143 9.11 9.32 -6.23
CA ALA A 143 9.60 9.79 -7.53
C ALA A 143 8.53 10.49 -8.37
N ASP A 144 7.24 10.21 -8.10
CA ASP A 144 6.13 10.75 -8.87
C ASP A 144 5.54 12.03 -8.26
N TYR A 145 5.59 12.16 -6.94
CA TYR A 145 4.98 13.27 -6.21
C TYR A 145 5.99 13.96 -5.30
N GLY A 146 6.02 15.30 -5.39
CA GLY A 146 6.59 16.16 -4.35
C GLY A 146 5.55 16.46 -3.28
N ARG A 147 5.99 16.61 -2.03
CA ARG A 147 5.14 16.99 -0.90
C ARG A 147 5.66 18.28 -0.26
N ILE A 148 4.74 19.16 0.03
CA ILE A 148 4.97 20.37 0.85
C ILE A 148 4.20 20.15 2.14
N ASP A 149 4.88 20.33 3.27
CA ASP A 149 4.28 20.26 4.60
C ASP A 149 4.98 21.33 5.45
N VAL A 150 4.42 22.52 5.46
CA VAL A 150 4.99 23.68 6.13
C VAL A 150 3.97 24.35 7.04
N ASN A 151 4.45 24.97 8.08
CA ASN A 151 3.64 25.78 8.99
C ASN A 151 4.29 27.16 9.20
N ASP A 152 3.56 28.09 9.80
CA ASP A 152 3.99 29.48 9.99
C ASP A 152 5.23 29.63 10.88
N PHE A 153 5.60 28.58 11.66
CA PHE A 153 6.85 28.56 12.42
C PHE A 153 8.07 28.24 11.55
N ASP A 154 7.86 27.45 10.48
CA ASP A 154 8.95 27.01 9.59
C ASP A 154 9.17 28.05 8.48
N VAL A 155 8.07 28.60 7.96
CA VAL A 155 8.08 29.56 6.84
C VAL A 155 6.99 30.60 7.07
N ASN A 156 7.34 31.86 7.03
CA ASN A 156 6.33 32.91 7.03
C ASN A 156 5.54 32.89 5.71
N LEU A 157 4.35 32.32 5.76
CA LEU A 157 3.47 32.19 4.59
C LEU A 157 2.87 33.54 4.19
N GLY A 158 2.47 34.35 5.21
CA GLY A 158 2.03 35.74 5.01
C GLY A 158 0.66 35.91 4.35
N ASP A 159 0.24 37.17 4.27
CA ASP A 159 -1.03 37.56 3.64
C ASP A 159 -0.99 37.29 2.13
N GLY A 160 -2.10 36.78 1.57
CA GLY A 160 -2.21 36.47 0.13
C GLY A 160 -1.53 35.19 -0.33
N PHE A 161 -1.00 34.38 0.58
CA PHE A 161 -0.42 33.07 0.23
C PHE A 161 -1.48 32.07 -0.23
N PHE A 162 -2.69 32.16 0.31
CA PHE A 162 -3.79 31.26 -0.03
C PHE A 162 -4.24 31.44 -1.48
N SER A 163 -4.27 30.34 -2.24
CA SER A 163 -4.91 30.27 -3.55
C SER A 163 -6.22 29.50 -3.46
N PRO A 164 -7.36 30.09 -3.85
CA PRO A 164 -8.65 29.38 -3.94
C PRO A 164 -8.75 28.48 -5.17
N ASP A 165 -7.84 28.64 -6.13
CA ASP A 165 -7.81 27.83 -7.37
C ASP A 165 -7.06 26.52 -7.12
N PRO A 166 -7.73 25.36 -7.19
CA PRO A 166 -7.06 24.07 -6.97
C PRO A 166 -5.99 23.74 -8.01
N ASP A 167 -6.10 24.29 -9.22
CA ASP A 167 -5.16 24.05 -10.31
C ASP A 167 -3.94 25.00 -10.27
N ASN A 168 -3.99 26.04 -9.44
CA ASN A 168 -2.94 27.03 -9.30
C ASN A 168 -2.50 27.17 -7.85
N GLN A 169 -2.00 26.07 -7.28
CA GLN A 169 -1.50 26.03 -5.92
C GLN A 169 -0.02 26.44 -5.86
N PRO A 170 0.42 27.10 -4.77
CA PRO A 170 1.84 27.42 -4.59
C PRO A 170 2.70 26.14 -4.60
N THR A 171 3.75 26.12 -5.44
CA THR A 171 4.72 25.03 -5.53
C THR A 171 6.14 25.57 -5.46
N PRO A 172 7.14 24.75 -5.07
CA PRO A 172 8.55 25.18 -5.08
C PRO A 172 8.98 25.61 -6.49
N GLY A 173 9.69 26.73 -6.58
CA GLY A 173 10.14 27.29 -7.85
C GLY A 173 9.12 28.18 -8.58
N GLY A 174 7.87 28.24 -8.13
CA GLY A 174 6.83 29.13 -8.66
C GLY A 174 6.86 30.58 -8.13
N GLY A 175 8.00 31.05 -7.64
CA GLY A 175 8.14 32.39 -7.06
C GLY A 175 7.80 32.47 -5.57
N THR A 176 7.54 31.35 -4.94
CA THR A 176 7.30 31.22 -3.50
C THR A 176 8.56 30.68 -2.80
N ASN A 177 8.88 31.20 -1.62
CA ASN A 177 10.00 30.72 -0.78
C ASN A 177 9.63 29.40 -0.05
N LEU A 178 8.93 28.50 -0.73
CA LEU A 178 8.60 27.21 -0.15
C LEU A 178 9.84 26.31 -0.15
N PRO A 179 10.19 25.71 1.00
CA PRO A 179 11.26 24.74 1.04
C PRO A 179 10.85 23.52 0.22
N THR A 180 11.75 23.02 -0.61
CA THR A 180 11.66 21.68 -1.15
C THR A 180 11.88 20.73 0.01
N VAL A 181 10.83 20.10 0.51
CA VAL A 181 10.99 18.97 1.40
C VAL A 181 11.45 17.82 0.51
N ALA A 182 12.68 17.39 0.67
CA ALA A 182 13.13 16.12 0.10
C ALA A 182 12.25 15.03 0.71
N THR A 183 11.51 14.35 -0.14
CA THR A 183 10.67 13.19 0.22
C THR A 183 11.53 11.99 0.50
#